data_0458518307bcf64a2f3ef1f3653d2344
#
_entry.id   0458518307bcf64a2f3ef1f3653d2344
#
_cell.length_a   1.000
_cell.length_b   1.000
_cell.length_c   1.000
_cell.angle_alpha   90.00
_cell.angle_beta   90.00
_cell.angle_gamma   90.00
#
_symmetry.space_group_name_H-M   'P 1'
#
loop_
_entity.id
_entity.type
_entity.pdbx_description
1 polymer ?
#
loop_
_entity_poly.entity_id
_entity_poly.type
_entity_poly.pdbx_seq_one_letter_code
_entity_poly.pdbx_strand_id
1 'polypeptide(L)'
;MKKLLFLSSLLAALLLCASCDKAESERSSYRAFMRFSPVTGVPQLLAALTSPGMFCTVTFSAQYYIFTAPDGKSTSYPRTALDAYGQPQFIAGFIVGMPPGVDMNGQTRIVAYDLACPTCYNASALTKRLTLDLTLPYARCPQCNRLYDLSNKGIIIEGDRGNNLETYSIAYTPAQDAVVIQN
;
A
#
# COMPACT_ATOMS: atom_id res chain seq x y z
N MET A 1 34.70 -34.04 -33.53
CA MET A 1 34.88 -32.74 -32.85
C MET A 1 33.76 -31.75 -33.15
N LYS A 2 33.30 -31.55 -34.39
CA LYS A 2 32.21 -30.58 -34.67
C LYS A 2 30.86 -30.86 -33.99
N LYS A 3 30.46 -32.12 -33.80
CA LYS A 3 29.21 -32.51 -33.12
C LYS A 3 29.23 -32.21 -31.61
N LEU A 4 30.40 -32.28 -30.98
CA LEU A 4 30.58 -32.02 -29.55
C LEU A 4 30.47 -30.52 -29.25
N LEU A 5 30.99 -29.66 -30.15
CA LEU A 5 30.87 -28.20 -30.06
C LEU A 5 29.43 -27.70 -30.25
N PHE A 6 28.67 -28.37 -31.13
CA PHE A 6 27.24 -28.02 -31.30
C PHE A 6 26.40 -28.38 -30.07
N LEU A 7 26.68 -29.51 -29.42
CA LEU A 7 25.96 -29.94 -28.22
C LEU A 7 26.25 -29.02 -27.03
N SER A 8 27.51 -28.57 -26.87
CA SER A 8 27.89 -27.65 -25.80
C SER A 8 27.29 -26.25 -25.98
N SER A 9 27.17 -25.78 -27.23
CA SER A 9 26.53 -24.47 -27.54
C SER A 9 25.01 -24.50 -27.32
N LEU A 10 24.36 -25.63 -27.61
CA LEU A 10 22.93 -25.81 -27.39
C LEU A 10 22.61 -25.89 -25.88
N LEU A 11 23.47 -26.56 -25.09
CA LEU A 11 23.33 -26.65 -23.65
C LEU A 11 23.54 -25.29 -22.96
N ALA A 12 24.48 -24.46 -23.43
CA ALA A 12 24.72 -23.12 -22.94
C ALA A 12 23.55 -22.17 -23.26
N ALA A 13 22.93 -22.31 -24.42
CA ALA A 13 21.75 -21.53 -24.82
C ALA A 13 20.51 -21.89 -23.98
N LEU A 14 20.34 -23.18 -23.61
CA LEU A 14 19.24 -23.60 -22.73
C LEU A 14 19.40 -23.09 -21.28
N LEU A 15 20.62 -22.95 -20.79
CA LEU A 15 20.89 -22.42 -19.43
C LEU A 15 20.64 -20.91 -19.32
N LEU A 16 20.74 -20.17 -20.43
CA LEU A 16 20.46 -18.74 -20.44
C LEU A 16 18.95 -18.41 -20.44
N CYS A 17 18.09 -19.35 -20.78
CA CYS A 17 16.63 -19.16 -20.77
C CYS A 17 15.99 -19.45 -19.41
N ALA A 18 16.73 -19.99 -18.43
CA ALA A 18 16.21 -20.36 -17.11
C ALA A 18 16.25 -19.20 -16.08
N SER A 19 16.80 -18.03 -16.46
CA SER A 19 16.81 -16.83 -15.62
C SER A 19 15.67 -15.88 -15.96
N CYS A 20 14.44 -16.39 -16.06
CA CYS A 20 13.28 -15.56 -15.83
C CYS A 20 13.06 -15.53 -14.31
N ASP A 21 13.73 -14.62 -13.61
CA ASP A 21 13.24 -14.16 -12.33
C ASP A 21 11.78 -13.75 -12.52
N LYS A 22 10.89 -14.44 -11.80
CA LYS A 22 9.51 -13.96 -11.66
C LYS A 22 9.64 -12.54 -11.13
N ALA A 23 9.32 -11.55 -11.97
CA ALA A 23 9.14 -10.19 -11.49
C ALA A 23 8.14 -10.30 -10.35
N GLU A 24 8.62 -10.13 -9.11
CA GLU A 24 7.76 -10.08 -7.94
C GLU A 24 6.72 -9.03 -8.23
N SER A 25 5.46 -9.42 -8.23
CA SER A 25 4.37 -8.48 -8.42
C SER A 25 4.54 -7.40 -7.34
N GLU A 26 4.81 -6.16 -7.75
CA GLU A 26 4.94 -5.02 -6.82
C GLU A 26 3.63 -4.77 -6.06
N ARG A 27 2.57 -5.48 -6.40
CA ARG A 27 1.24 -5.33 -5.82
C ARG A 27 0.88 -6.54 -4.98
N SER A 28 0.14 -6.29 -3.92
CA SER A 28 -0.42 -7.32 -3.04
C SER A 28 -1.25 -8.34 -3.80
N SER A 29 -1.17 -9.60 -3.39
CA SER A 29 -2.09 -10.67 -3.80
C SER A 29 -3.42 -10.63 -3.05
N TYR A 30 -3.50 -9.89 -1.96
CA TYR A 30 -4.73 -9.73 -1.19
C TYR A 30 -5.69 -8.79 -1.89
N ARG A 31 -6.97 -9.16 -1.90
CA ARG A 31 -8.00 -8.31 -2.50
C ARG A 31 -8.11 -6.99 -1.77
N ALA A 32 -8.05 -5.90 -2.52
CA ALA A 32 -8.29 -4.56 -2.03
C ALA A 32 -9.25 -3.84 -2.96
N PHE A 33 -10.23 -3.21 -2.39
CA PHE A 33 -11.14 -2.32 -3.10
C PHE A 33 -11.69 -1.26 -2.15
N MET A 34 -11.59 -0.02 -2.56
CA MET A 34 -12.31 1.12 -1.97
C MET A 34 -12.55 2.17 -3.04
N ARG A 35 -13.76 2.66 -3.10
CA ARG A 35 -14.10 3.90 -3.81
C ARG A 35 -14.69 4.88 -2.82
N PHE A 36 -14.20 6.11 -2.81
CA PHE A 36 -14.70 7.15 -1.92
C PHE A 36 -14.85 8.49 -2.65
N SER A 37 -15.95 9.17 -2.39
CA SER A 37 -16.30 10.51 -2.85
C SER A 37 -17.35 11.08 -1.88
N PRO A 38 -17.33 12.38 -1.55
CA PRO A 38 -16.40 13.42 -1.99
C PRO A 38 -15.11 13.46 -1.12
N VAL A 39 -13.95 13.52 -1.75
CA VAL A 39 -12.64 13.63 -1.06
C VAL A 39 -12.51 14.97 -0.33
N THR A 40 -13.02 16.06 -0.93
CA THR A 40 -12.99 17.41 -0.35
C THR A 40 -13.78 17.52 0.95
N GLY A 41 -14.72 16.61 1.19
CA GLY A 41 -15.45 16.50 2.47
C GLY A 41 -14.62 15.93 3.63
N VAL A 42 -13.39 15.47 3.37
CA VAL A 42 -12.52 14.82 4.36
C VAL A 42 -11.12 15.46 4.34
N PRO A 43 -10.86 16.46 5.19
CA PRO A 43 -9.60 17.21 5.18
C PRO A 43 -8.35 16.32 5.30
N GLN A 44 -8.38 15.25 6.12
CA GLN A 44 -7.27 14.33 6.31
C GLN A 44 -6.92 13.57 5.02
N LEU A 45 -7.95 13.10 4.30
CA LEU A 45 -7.77 12.40 3.05
C LEU A 45 -7.31 13.35 1.94
N LEU A 46 -7.92 14.53 1.85
CA LEU A 46 -7.51 15.54 0.88
C LEU A 46 -6.04 15.93 1.07
N ALA A 47 -5.61 16.20 2.31
CA ALA A 47 -4.22 16.50 2.61
C ALA A 47 -3.29 15.34 2.20
N ALA A 48 -3.65 14.10 2.51
CA ALA A 48 -2.88 12.91 2.16
C ALA A 48 -2.75 12.71 0.64
N LEU A 49 -3.74 13.14 -0.15
CA LEU A 49 -3.74 12.99 -1.60
C LEU A 49 -3.11 14.16 -2.36
N THR A 50 -2.92 15.31 -1.71
CA THR A 50 -2.49 16.55 -2.39
C THR A 50 -1.25 17.19 -1.82
N SER A 51 -0.81 16.79 -0.62
CA SER A 51 0.32 17.42 0.07
C SER A 51 1.44 16.42 0.33
N PRO A 52 2.66 16.65 -0.20
CA PRO A 52 3.81 15.80 0.06
C PRO A 52 4.11 15.66 1.56
N GLY A 53 4.45 14.44 2.00
CA GLY A 53 4.72 14.12 3.39
C GLY A 53 3.49 13.82 4.23
N MET A 54 2.29 14.05 3.70
CA MET A 54 1.04 13.81 4.45
C MET A 54 0.50 12.41 4.22
N PHE A 55 0.07 11.78 5.32
CA PHE A 55 -0.55 10.45 5.31
C PHE A 55 -1.79 10.45 6.19
N CYS A 56 -2.73 9.55 5.88
CA CYS A 56 -3.85 9.25 6.76
C CYS A 56 -4.15 7.74 6.73
N THR A 57 -4.78 7.25 7.78
CA THR A 57 -5.34 5.91 7.80
C THR A 57 -6.83 5.95 7.46
N VAL A 58 -7.29 4.93 6.73
CA VAL A 58 -8.70 4.73 6.40
C VAL A 58 -9.15 3.43 7.02
N THR A 59 -10.09 3.51 7.94
CA THR A 59 -10.72 2.36 8.56
C THR A 59 -12.22 2.37 8.34
N PHE A 60 -12.85 1.25 8.64
CA PHE A 60 -14.26 1.05 8.30
C PHE A 60 -15.01 0.53 9.51
N SER A 61 -16.22 1.07 9.70
CA SER A 61 -17.24 0.50 10.55
C SER A 61 -18.43 0.05 9.69
N ALA A 62 -19.45 -0.50 10.31
CA ALA A 62 -20.68 -0.88 9.60
C ALA A 62 -21.33 0.33 8.89
N GLN A 63 -21.22 1.52 9.47
CA GLN A 63 -21.94 2.72 9.03
C GLN A 63 -21.05 3.84 8.52
N TYR A 64 -19.73 3.81 8.78
CA TYR A 64 -18.84 4.92 8.49
C TYR A 64 -17.53 4.48 7.86
N TYR A 65 -17.01 5.32 6.97
CA TYR A 65 -15.59 5.47 6.69
C TYR A 65 -14.98 6.35 7.79
N ILE A 66 -13.83 6.00 8.31
CA ILE A 66 -13.14 6.76 9.35
C ILE A 66 -11.74 7.08 8.85
N PHE A 67 -11.45 8.34 8.69
CA PHE A 67 -10.19 8.87 8.20
C PHE A 67 -9.44 9.52 9.35
N THR A 68 -8.24 9.04 9.67
CA THR A 68 -7.48 9.50 10.82
C THR A 68 -6.10 9.99 10.39
N ALA A 69 -5.77 11.23 10.72
CA ALA A 69 -4.42 11.78 10.55
C ALA A 69 -3.46 11.24 11.63
N PRO A 70 -2.13 11.35 11.43
CA PRO A 70 -1.15 10.90 12.41
C PRO A 70 -1.31 11.54 13.80
N ASP A 71 -1.80 12.78 13.88
CA ASP A 71 -2.07 13.51 15.14
C ASP A 71 -3.34 13.02 15.88
N GLY A 72 -4.01 11.99 15.37
CA GLY A 72 -5.21 11.41 15.96
C GLY A 72 -6.51 12.13 15.58
N LYS A 73 -6.46 13.27 14.88
CA LYS A 73 -7.68 13.92 14.37
C LYS A 73 -8.35 13.02 13.35
N SER A 74 -9.64 12.80 13.50
CA SER A 74 -10.40 11.94 12.62
C SER A 74 -11.69 12.57 12.13
N THR A 75 -12.08 12.19 10.92
CA THR A 75 -13.37 12.51 10.30
C THR A 75 -14.08 11.19 10.00
N SER A 76 -15.33 11.08 10.45
CA SER A 76 -16.21 9.96 10.09
C SER A 76 -17.17 10.39 8.99
N TYR A 77 -17.22 9.62 7.91
CA TYR A 77 -18.10 9.88 6.77
C TYR A 77 -19.11 8.73 6.61
N PRO A 78 -20.43 9.02 6.56
CA PRO A 78 -21.45 7.98 6.48
C PRO A 78 -21.27 7.12 5.21
N ARG A 79 -21.44 5.82 5.35
CA ARG A 79 -21.55 4.91 4.22
C ARG A 79 -22.95 5.01 3.62
N THR A 80 -23.03 5.01 2.31
CA THR A 80 -24.30 5.09 1.57
C THR A 80 -24.79 3.70 1.16
N ALA A 81 -26.03 3.58 0.70
CA ALA A 81 -26.56 2.35 0.14
C ALA A 81 -25.75 1.87 -1.09
N LEU A 82 -25.12 2.78 -1.84
CA LEU A 82 -24.26 2.43 -2.97
C LEU A 82 -22.99 1.70 -2.53
N ASP A 83 -22.48 1.97 -1.32
CA ASP A 83 -21.35 1.26 -0.76
C ASP A 83 -21.67 -0.20 -0.42
N ALA A 84 -22.94 -0.58 -0.36
CA ALA A 84 -23.36 -1.96 -0.19
C ALA A 84 -23.07 -2.82 -1.42
N TYR A 85 -23.05 -2.24 -2.62
CA TYR A 85 -22.72 -2.92 -3.88
C TYR A 85 -21.20 -2.99 -4.13
N GLY A 86 -20.44 -2.05 -3.63
CA GLY A 86 -18.99 -2.00 -3.74
C GLY A 86 -18.34 -2.00 -2.36
N GLN A 87 -18.58 -3.07 -1.58
CA GLN A 87 -18.03 -3.15 -0.23
C GLN A 87 -16.50 -3.04 -0.25
N PRO A 88 -15.91 -2.19 0.60
CA PRO A 88 -14.47 -2.13 0.74
C PRO A 88 -13.89 -3.50 1.09
N GLN A 89 -12.82 -3.88 0.39
CA GLN A 89 -12.06 -5.10 0.64
C GLN A 89 -10.67 -4.71 1.12
N PHE A 90 -10.21 -5.29 2.21
CA PHE A 90 -8.95 -4.94 2.88
C PHE A 90 -8.63 -6.00 3.94
N ILE A 91 -7.39 -6.02 4.44
CA ILE A 91 -7.02 -6.83 5.60
C ILE A 91 -7.38 -6.08 6.90
N ALA A 92 -6.92 -4.83 7.06
CA ALA A 92 -7.18 -4.04 8.28
C ALA A 92 -7.67 -2.61 8.01
N GLY A 93 -7.64 -2.17 6.77
CA GLY A 93 -7.88 -0.82 6.31
C GLY A 93 -6.76 -0.36 5.38
N PHE A 94 -6.65 0.96 5.16
CA PHE A 94 -5.62 1.50 4.27
C PHE A 94 -4.79 2.57 4.97
N ILE A 95 -3.52 2.68 4.57
CA ILE A 95 -2.69 3.86 4.74
C ILE A 95 -2.62 4.52 3.38
N VAL A 96 -2.99 5.79 3.31
CA VAL A 96 -2.97 6.59 2.07
C VAL A 96 -2.11 7.79 2.30
N GLY A 97 -1.30 8.15 1.32
CA GLY A 97 -0.51 9.37 1.43
C GLY A 97 0.33 9.68 0.20
N MET A 98 0.95 10.83 0.25
CA MET A 98 1.91 11.30 -0.74
C MET A 98 3.29 11.38 -0.08
N PRO A 99 4.22 10.47 -0.42
CA PRO A 99 5.60 10.56 0.09
C PRO A 99 6.23 11.93 -0.14
N PRO A 100 7.10 12.39 0.77
CA PRO A 100 7.90 13.58 0.52
C PRO A 100 8.91 13.27 -0.59
N GLY A 101 9.01 14.16 -1.57
CA GLY A 101 9.92 14.02 -2.70
C GLY A 101 9.23 13.61 -4.00
N VAL A 102 10.05 13.42 -5.01
CA VAL A 102 9.61 13.08 -6.37
C VAL A 102 10.22 11.73 -6.79
N ASP A 103 9.56 11.04 -7.68
CA ASP A 103 10.09 9.83 -8.32
C ASP A 103 11.21 10.17 -9.32
N MET A 104 11.78 9.14 -9.96
CA MET A 104 12.85 9.31 -10.96
C MET A 104 12.43 10.16 -12.16
N ASN A 105 11.13 10.39 -12.37
CA ASN A 105 10.58 11.24 -13.42
C ASN A 105 10.25 12.66 -12.94
N GLY A 106 10.59 12.99 -11.69
CA GLY A 106 10.30 14.29 -11.08
C GLY A 106 8.82 14.47 -10.68
N GLN A 107 8.06 13.38 -10.56
CA GLN A 107 6.64 13.43 -10.21
C GLN A 107 6.40 12.98 -8.77
N THR A 108 5.49 13.65 -8.09
CA THR A 108 4.95 13.18 -6.81
C THR A 108 3.95 12.06 -7.08
N ARG A 109 3.99 10.99 -6.28
CA ARG A 109 3.11 9.83 -6.43
C ARG A 109 2.37 9.55 -5.15
N ILE A 110 1.05 9.45 -5.22
CA ILE A 110 0.26 8.93 -4.11
C ILE A 110 0.46 7.41 -3.98
N VAL A 111 0.46 6.94 -2.75
CA VAL A 111 0.64 5.52 -2.41
C VAL A 111 -0.50 5.03 -1.52
N ALA A 112 -0.79 3.74 -1.61
CA ALA A 112 -1.72 3.07 -0.72
C ALA A 112 -1.13 1.75 -0.25
N TYR A 113 -1.18 1.52 1.06
CA TYR A 113 -0.77 0.28 1.72
C TYR A 113 -1.92 -0.28 2.54
N ASP A 114 -1.88 -1.60 2.82
CA ASP A 114 -2.76 -2.12 3.86
C ASP A 114 -2.32 -1.63 5.24
N LEU A 115 -3.29 -1.39 6.11
CA LEU A 115 -3.04 -0.94 7.49
C LEU A 115 -2.59 -2.10 8.41
N ALA A 116 -2.67 -3.35 7.95
CA ALA A 116 -2.19 -4.50 8.70
C ALA A 116 -0.66 -4.61 8.65
N CYS A 117 -0.05 -5.02 9.75
CA CYS A 117 1.32 -5.50 9.73
C CYS A 117 1.39 -6.85 9.02
N PRO A 118 2.04 -6.96 7.84
CA PRO A 118 2.02 -8.19 7.04
C PRO A 118 2.75 -9.34 7.75
N THR A 119 3.83 -9.07 8.46
CA THR A 119 4.57 -10.09 9.20
C THR A 119 3.74 -10.71 10.33
N CYS A 120 2.99 -9.89 11.09
CA CYS A 120 2.09 -10.41 12.13
C CYS A 120 0.90 -11.16 11.52
N TYR A 121 0.36 -10.66 10.43
CA TYR A 121 -0.77 -11.27 9.75
C TYR A 121 -0.39 -12.64 9.16
N ASN A 122 0.74 -12.75 8.48
CA ASN A 122 1.23 -14.02 7.93
C ASN A 122 1.58 -15.05 9.01
N ALA A 123 2.02 -14.60 10.18
CA ALA A 123 2.38 -15.50 11.29
C ALA A 123 1.17 -16.07 12.04
N SER A 124 0.07 -15.34 12.13
CA SER A 124 -1.03 -15.71 13.05
C SER A 124 -2.44 -15.49 12.49
N ALA A 125 -2.55 -15.00 11.25
CA ALA A 125 -3.81 -14.54 10.63
C ALA A 125 -4.57 -13.46 11.47
N LEU A 126 -3.90 -12.88 12.48
CA LEU A 126 -4.47 -11.82 13.30
C LEU A 126 -4.05 -10.45 12.77
N THR A 127 -5.01 -9.63 12.47
CA THR A 127 -4.75 -8.26 12.02
C THR A 127 -4.20 -7.41 13.16
N LYS A 128 -3.00 -6.86 12.96
CA LYS A 128 -2.38 -5.87 13.86
C LYS A 128 -2.20 -4.59 13.07
N ARG A 129 -2.99 -3.57 13.40
CA ARG A 129 -2.95 -2.28 12.72
C ARG A 129 -1.66 -1.54 13.04
N LEU A 130 -1.11 -0.93 12.03
CA LEU A 130 0.04 -0.05 12.13
C LEU A 130 -0.37 1.31 12.69
N THR A 131 0.57 1.99 13.33
CA THR A 131 0.43 3.36 13.81
C THR A 131 1.34 4.25 12.99
N LEU A 132 0.81 5.36 12.48
CA LEU A 132 1.60 6.36 11.73
C LEU A 132 2.45 7.19 12.70
N ASP A 133 3.66 7.54 12.26
CA ASP A 133 4.48 8.55 12.93
C ASP A 133 3.90 9.95 12.69
N LEU A 134 4.09 10.86 13.65
CA LEU A 134 3.54 12.22 13.60
C LEU A 134 4.25 13.12 12.58
N THR A 135 5.51 12.89 12.34
CA THR A 135 6.39 13.81 11.61
C THR A 135 7.08 13.17 10.41
N LEU A 136 7.28 11.86 10.46
CA LEU A 136 8.00 11.11 9.46
C LEU A 136 7.05 10.19 8.68
N PRO A 137 7.36 9.89 7.42
CA PRO A 137 6.55 9.01 6.58
C PRO A 137 6.76 7.54 6.96
N TYR A 138 6.58 7.22 8.24
CA TYR A 138 6.80 5.90 8.80
C TYR A 138 5.54 5.33 9.44
N ALA A 139 5.46 4.00 9.45
CA ALA A 139 4.42 3.26 10.15
C ALA A 139 5.04 2.20 11.05
N ARG A 140 4.64 2.14 12.31
CA ARG A 140 5.15 1.18 13.31
C ARG A 140 4.09 0.16 13.68
N CYS A 141 4.49 -1.10 13.76
CA CYS A 141 3.65 -2.15 14.32
C CYS A 141 3.77 -2.17 15.86
N PRO A 142 2.69 -1.97 16.60
CA PRO A 142 2.74 -1.99 18.06
C PRO A 142 2.99 -3.39 18.64
N GLN A 143 2.80 -4.45 17.85
CA GLN A 143 2.97 -5.83 18.30
C GLN A 143 4.41 -6.33 18.12
N CYS A 144 5.03 -6.11 16.96
CA CYS A 144 6.36 -6.65 16.66
C CYS A 144 7.43 -5.54 16.53
N ASN A 145 7.07 -4.28 16.80
CA ASN A 145 7.92 -3.09 16.78
C ASN A 145 8.63 -2.79 15.44
N ARG A 146 8.28 -3.49 14.35
CA ARG A 146 8.84 -3.18 13.03
C ARG A 146 8.41 -1.79 12.59
N LEU A 147 9.37 -1.05 12.03
CA LEU A 147 9.15 0.25 11.44
C LEU A 147 9.23 0.12 9.91
N TYR A 148 8.26 0.68 9.23
CA TYR A 148 8.10 0.64 7.79
C TYR A 148 8.24 2.03 7.20
N ASP A 149 9.00 2.16 6.11
CA ASP A 149 9.16 3.41 5.36
C ASP A 149 8.10 3.51 4.27
N LEU A 150 7.14 4.41 4.46
CA LEU A 150 6.04 4.66 3.52
C LEU A 150 6.50 5.38 2.25
N SER A 151 7.67 6.02 2.28
CA SER A 151 8.25 6.69 1.10
C SER A 151 8.97 5.71 0.19
N ASN A 152 9.36 4.56 0.71
CA ASN A 152 10.12 3.56 -0.02
C ASN A 152 9.42 2.21 -0.03
N LYS A 153 8.26 2.15 -0.71
CA LYS A 153 7.47 0.93 -0.94
C LYS A 153 7.13 0.12 0.33
N GLY A 154 7.11 0.76 1.49
CA GLY A 154 6.78 0.09 2.75
C GLY A 154 7.80 -0.94 3.21
N ILE A 155 9.08 -0.77 2.89
CA ILE A 155 10.14 -1.67 3.37
C ILE A 155 10.36 -1.52 4.87
N ILE A 156 10.85 -2.59 5.51
CA ILE A 156 11.25 -2.56 6.91
C ILE A 156 12.58 -1.82 7.04
N ILE A 157 12.63 -0.80 7.88
CA ILE A 157 13.84 -0.02 8.19
C ILE A 157 14.33 -0.22 9.62
N GLU A 158 13.50 -0.79 10.50
CA GLU A 158 13.87 -1.11 11.88
C GLU A 158 13.14 -2.39 12.33
N GLY A 159 13.84 -3.22 13.10
CA GLY A 159 13.34 -4.51 13.62
C GLY A 159 13.82 -5.71 12.81
N ASP A 160 13.33 -6.90 13.17
CA ASP A 160 13.74 -8.15 12.52
C ASP A 160 13.25 -8.21 11.05
N ARG A 161 13.89 -9.04 10.24
CA ARG A 161 13.46 -9.32 8.87
C ARG A 161 12.02 -9.80 8.82
N GLY A 162 11.31 -9.48 7.76
CA GLY A 162 9.91 -9.84 7.56
C GLY A 162 9.39 -9.38 6.22
N ASN A 163 8.07 -9.36 6.07
CA ASN A 163 7.41 -8.92 4.84
C ASN A 163 7.28 -7.39 4.82
N ASN A 164 7.52 -6.80 3.66
CA ASN A 164 7.20 -5.40 3.39
C ASN A 164 5.69 -5.18 3.38
N LEU A 165 5.24 -3.93 3.45
CA LEU A 165 3.82 -3.60 3.42
C LEU A 165 3.15 -4.07 2.12
N GLU A 166 1.91 -4.55 2.25
CA GLU A 166 1.05 -4.84 1.10
C GLU A 166 0.69 -3.54 0.38
N THR A 167 1.03 -3.45 -0.90
CA THR A 167 0.89 -2.25 -1.72
C THR A 167 -0.26 -2.40 -2.70
N TYR A 168 -1.06 -1.34 -2.85
CA TYR A 168 -2.23 -1.30 -3.74
C TYR A 168 -2.12 -0.18 -4.77
N SER A 169 -2.83 -0.34 -5.87
CA SER A 169 -3.02 0.75 -6.82
C SER A 169 -3.94 1.80 -6.21
N ILE A 170 -3.59 3.06 -6.40
CA ILE A 170 -4.44 4.19 -6.00
C ILE A 170 -4.53 5.20 -7.13
N ALA A 171 -5.73 5.73 -7.36
CA ALA A 171 -5.99 6.81 -8.29
C ALA A 171 -6.89 7.85 -7.64
N TYR A 172 -6.45 9.10 -7.67
CA TYR A 172 -7.26 10.26 -7.28
C TYR A 172 -7.61 11.07 -8.52
N THR A 173 -8.89 11.34 -8.70
CA THR A 173 -9.43 12.13 -9.82
C THR A 173 -10.06 13.40 -9.28
N PRO A 174 -9.33 14.53 -9.24
CA PRO A 174 -9.85 15.80 -8.69
C PRO A 174 -11.14 16.27 -9.35
N ALA A 175 -11.28 16.09 -10.68
CA ALA A 175 -12.48 16.49 -11.41
C ALA A 175 -13.74 15.73 -10.99
N GLN A 176 -13.60 14.54 -10.43
CA GLN A 176 -14.72 13.73 -9.90
C GLN A 176 -14.80 13.77 -8.39
N ASP A 177 -13.86 14.46 -7.75
CA ASP A 177 -13.68 14.49 -6.29
C ASP A 177 -13.68 13.07 -5.69
N ALA A 178 -13.00 12.15 -6.35
CA ALA A 178 -13.06 10.73 -6.03
C ALA A 178 -11.68 10.07 -5.98
N VAL A 179 -11.52 9.14 -5.05
CA VAL A 179 -10.36 8.25 -4.94
C VAL A 179 -10.79 6.80 -5.08
N VAL A 180 -9.98 6.01 -5.77
CA VAL A 180 -10.14 4.55 -5.90
C VAL A 180 -8.87 3.87 -5.47
N ILE A 181 -8.99 2.85 -4.62
CA ILE A 181 -7.90 1.93 -4.24
C ILE A 181 -8.32 0.53 -4.68
N GLN A 182 -7.39 -0.18 -5.32
CA GLN A 182 -7.62 -1.54 -5.81
C GLN A 182 -6.29 -2.28 -6.03
N ASN A 183 -6.32 -3.59 -6.09
CA ASN A 183 -5.19 -4.41 -6.52
C ASN A 183 -5.34 -4.90 -7.96
#